data_baa9b967f04bfe72ab18b64917bceba1
#
_entry.id   baa9b967f04bfe72ab18b64917bceba1
#
_cell.length_a   1.000
_cell.length_b   1.000
_cell.length_c   1.000
_cell.angle_alpha   90.00
_cell.angle_beta   90.00
_cell.angle_gamma   90.00
#
_symmetry.space_group_name_H-M   'P 1'
#
loop_
_entity.id
_entity.type
_entity.pdbx_description
1 polymer ?
#
loop_
_entity_poly.entity_id
_entity_poly.type
_entity_poly.pdbx_seq_one_letter_code
_entity_poly.pdbx_strand_id
1 'polypeptide(L)'
;MRYARIRHGKIDWAIQAGDGYRVLDQAPWLGGRSSERVIAADEAQLLCPVVPSKIVCIGRNYRAHAKELGNDVPKEPLLFLKPPSALCGPGDRVWLPPQTQRVEHEAELGVVVGKRLRRASEEEASAGIFGLTAVCDVTARDLQKSDGQWSRAKGFDTFCPVGPVVVTELDWRERDVVCRVNGSVRQNGNTRDMVFNVPVLLAYISQAMTLEPGDLVVTGTPEGVGPLVDGDALEVEVSGVGVLSLGVGDAK
;
A
#
# COMPACT_ATOMS: atom_id res chain seq x y z
N MET A 1 -16.41 -6.45 -2.91
CA MET A 1 -16.60 -5.31 -3.87
C MET A 1 -15.26 -4.69 -4.21
N ARG A 2 -15.14 -3.92 -5.33
CA ARG A 2 -13.90 -3.25 -5.76
C ARG A 2 -14.14 -1.75 -5.78
N TYR A 3 -13.46 -1.02 -4.91
CA TYR A 3 -13.63 0.43 -4.76
C TYR A 3 -12.44 1.16 -5.38
N ALA A 4 -12.73 2.20 -6.15
CA ALA A 4 -11.77 3.04 -6.83
C ALA A 4 -11.93 4.51 -6.40
N ARG A 5 -10.88 5.28 -6.60
CA ARG A 5 -10.95 6.74 -6.62
C ARG A 5 -10.59 7.18 -8.03
N ILE A 6 -11.46 7.93 -8.67
CA ILE A 6 -11.37 8.23 -10.10
C ILE A 6 -11.41 9.73 -10.35
N ARG A 7 -10.82 10.14 -11.47
CA ARG A 7 -10.97 11.51 -12.01
C ARG A 7 -11.67 11.44 -13.35
N HIS A 8 -12.79 12.15 -13.46
CA HIS A 8 -13.51 12.47 -14.68
C HIS A 8 -14.13 13.86 -14.53
N GLY A 9 -13.38 14.89 -14.93
CA GLY A 9 -13.66 16.28 -14.61
C GLY A 9 -13.37 16.61 -13.13
N LYS A 10 -14.08 15.99 -12.20
CA LYS A 10 -13.84 16.04 -10.76
C LYS A 10 -13.32 14.69 -10.21
N ILE A 11 -12.94 14.71 -8.94
CA ILE A 11 -12.52 13.48 -8.23
C ILE A 11 -13.72 12.90 -7.49
N ASP A 12 -13.98 11.62 -7.75
CA ASP A 12 -15.08 10.86 -7.14
C ASP A 12 -14.56 9.54 -6.55
N TRP A 13 -15.23 9.06 -5.50
CA TRP A 13 -15.20 7.67 -5.08
C TRP A 13 -16.16 6.86 -5.96
N ALA A 14 -15.83 5.61 -6.24
CA ALA A 14 -16.66 4.77 -7.07
C ALA A 14 -16.52 3.28 -6.75
N ILE A 15 -17.52 2.48 -7.15
CA ILE A 15 -17.47 1.02 -7.18
C ILE A 15 -17.28 0.60 -8.63
N GLN A 16 -16.36 -0.32 -8.90
CA GLN A 16 -16.23 -0.97 -10.20
C GLN A 16 -17.51 -1.77 -10.49
N ALA A 17 -18.16 -1.48 -11.60
CA ALA A 17 -19.44 -2.08 -12.00
C ALA A 17 -19.44 -2.36 -13.52
N GLY A 18 -19.37 -3.64 -13.90
CA GLY A 18 -19.21 -4.01 -15.30
C GLY A 18 -17.91 -3.45 -15.89
N ASP A 19 -18.05 -2.74 -16.99
CA ASP A 19 -16.98 -2.07 -17.73
C ASP A 19 -16.75 -0.59 -17.31
N GLY A 20 -17.28 -0.19 -16.15
CA GLY A 20 -17.18 1.19 -15.66
C GLY A 20 -17.16 1.32 -14.15
N TYR A 21 -17.42 2.55 -13.70
CA TYR A 21 -17.35 2.97 -12.32
C TYR A 21 -18.65 3.67 -11.90
N ARG A 22 -19.39 3.10 -10.95
CA ARG A 22 -20.56 3.73 -10.34
C ARG A 22 -20.12 4.64 -9.22
N VAL A 23 -20.43 5.92 -9.33
CA VAL A 23 -19.99 6.97 -8.42
C VAL A 23 -20.66 6.84 -7.05
N LEU A 24 -19.89 7.11 -5.99
CA LEU A 24 -20.34 7.20 -4.60
C LEU A 24 -20.44 8.66 -4.15
N ASP A 25 -21.31 8.92 -3.18
CA ASP A 25 -21.49 10.25 -2.57
C ASP A 25 -20.36 10.63 -1.58
N GLN A 26 -19.66 9.63 -1.01
CA GLN A 26 -18.52 9.81 -0.11
C GLN A 26 -17.59 8.58 -0.13
N ALA A 27 -16.54 8.63 0.70
CA ALA A 27 -15.60 7.51 0.83
C ALA A 27 -16.30 6.22 1.28
N PRO A 28 -15.95 5.06 0.70
CA PRO A 28 -16.67 3.81 0.97
C PRO A 28 -16.61 3.36 2.43
N TRP A 29 -15.50 3.58 3.14
CA TRP A 29 -15.37 3.28 4.58
C TRP A 29 -16.14 4.22 5.50
N LEU A 30 -16.69 5.31 4.95
CA LEU A 30 -17.64 6.19 5.65
C LEU A 30 -19.10 5.89 5.30
N GLY A 31 -19.36 4.73 4.67
CA GLY A 31 -20.72 4.33 4.27
C GLY A 31 -21.20 4.99 2.98
N GLY A 32 -20.27 5.28 2.04
CA GLY A 32 -20.60 5.86 0.73
C GLY A 32 -21.67 5.07 -0.02
N ARG A 33 -22.71 5.76 -0.47
CA ARG A 33 -23.85 5.18 -1.22
C ARG A 33 -23.66 5.41 -2.70
N SER A 34 -23.97 4.38 -3.49
CA SER A 34 -23.91 4.48 -4.94
C SER A 34 -25.01 5.37 -5.51
N SER A 35 -24.63 6.23 -6.45
CA SER A 35 -25.54 7.03 -7.26
C SER A 35 -25.91 6.32 -8.56
N GLU A 36 -26.81 6.92 -9.35
CA GLU A 36 -27.12 6.44 -10.71
C GLU A 36 -26.03 6.78 -11.73
N ARG A 37 -25.06 7.64 -11.36
CA ARG A 37 -23.98 8.09 -12.27
C ARG A 37 -22.97 6.97 -12.45
N VAL A 38 -22.78 6.53 -13.70
CA VAL A 38 -21.77 5.57 -14.11
C VAL A 38 -20.83 6.27 -15.10
N ILE A 39 -19.53 6.06 -14.94
CA ILE A 39 -18.46 6.58 -15.80
C ILE A 39 -17.80 5.38 -16.47
N ALA A 40 -17.66 5.41 -17.79
CA ALA A 40 -17.00 4.36 -18.54
C ALA A 40 -15.52 4.23 -18.12
N ALA A 41 -14.96 3.03 -18.15
CA ALA A 41 -13.60 2.79 -17.67
C ALA A 41 -12.53 3.55 -18.46
N ASP A 42 -12.73 3.73 -19.77
CA ASP A 42 -11.85 4.47 -20.67
C ASP A 42 -11.92 6.00 -20.50
N GLU A 43 -12.98 6.51 -19.86
CA GLU A 43 -13.13 7.92 -19.51
C GLU A 43 -12.61 8.27 -18.11
N ALA A 44 -12.31 7.25 -17.28
CA ALA A 44 -11.94 7.40 -15.88
C ALA A 44 -10.42 7.24 -15.69
N GLN A 45 -9.75 8.26 -15.19
CA GLN A 45 -8.39 8.12 -14.67
C GLN A 45 -8.45 7.54 -13.25
N LEU A 46 -7.83 6.38 -13.03
CA LEU A 46 -7.64 5.85 -11.67
C LEU A 46 -6.66 6.73 -10.88
N LEU A 47 -6.96 6.94 -9.62
CA LEU A 47 -6.11 7.64 -8.65
C LEU A 47 -5.78 6.69 -7.48
N CYS A 48 -4.83 7.10 -6.63
CA CYS A 48 -4.61 6.43 -5.35
C CYS A 48 -5.95 6.21 -4.63
N PRO A 49 -6.35 4.96 -4.34
CA PRO A 49 -7.69 4.63 -3.86
C PRO A 49 -7.89 4.87 -2.36
N VAL A 50 -6.98 5.58 -1.70
CA VAL A 50 -7.07 5.95 -0.28
C VAL A 50 -6.66 7.41 -0.06
N VAL A 51 -7.19 8.02 1.01
CA VAL A 51 -6.79 9.35 1.50
C VAL A 51 -6.70 9.23 3.03
N PRO A 52 -5.66 8.56 3.55
CA PRO A 52 -5.54 8.25 4.96
C PRO A 52 -5.12 9.47 5.79
N SER A 53 -5.46 9.47 7.09
CA SER A 53 -4.90 10.42 8.04
C SER A 53 -3.44 10.13 8.34
N LYS A 54 -3.07 8.86 8.28
CA LYS A 54 -1.71 8.34 8.43
C LYS A 54 -1.53 7.02 7.69
N ILE A 55 -0.26 6.72 7.38
CA ILE A 55 0.17 5.46 6.79
C ILE A 55 1.11 4.82 7.81
N VAL A 56 0.70 3.68 8.36
CA VAL A 56 1.51 2.91 9.33
C VAL A 56 2.12 1.72 8.61
N CYS A 57 3.43 1.60 8.65
CA CYS A 57 4.18 0.56 7.96
C CYS A 57 4.89 -0.36 8.94
N ILE A 58 5.10 -1.60 8.51
CA ILE A 58 5.71 -2.66 9.29
C ILE A 58 7.04 -3.08 8.67
N GLY A 59 8.13 -2.92 9.42
CA GLY A 59 9.44 -3.39 9.01
C GLY A 59 9.66 -4.87 9.34
N ARG A 60 10.38 -5.60 8.46
CA ARG A 60 10.90 -6.95 8.70
C ARG A 60 9.83 -7.99 9.05
N ASN A 61 8.67 -7.93 8.41
CA ASN A 61 7.55 -8.84 8.69
C ASN A 61 7.61 -10.17 7.89
N TYR A 62 8.67 -10.40 7.13
CA TYR A 62 8.95 -11.67 6.46
C TYR A 62 10.34 -12.17 6.84
N ARG A 63 10.45 -13.44 7.28
CA ARG A 63 11.72 -14.01 7.77
C ARG A 63 12.82 -13.98 6.73
N ALA A 64 12.48 -14.33 5.47
CA ALA A 64 13.42 -14.38 4.37
C ALA A 64 13.94 -12.97 4.03
N HIS A 65 13.08 -11.95 4.02
CA HIS A 65 13.48 -10.55 3.83
C HIS A 65 14.38 -10.03 4.98
N ALA A 66 14.06 -10.35 6.23
CA ALA A 66 14.93 -9.97 7.36
C ALA A 66 16.33 -10.56 7.18
N LYS A 67 16.42 -11.85 6.81
CA LYS A 67 17.68 -12.55 6.53
C LYS A 67 18.44 -11.97 5.34
N GLU A 68 17.75 -11.62 4.24
CA GLU A 68 18.33 -10.99 3.05
C GLU A 68 19.09 -9.70 3.39
N LEU A 69 18.55 -8.89 4.29
CA LEU A 69 19.17 -7.65 4.76
C LEU A 69 20.12 -7.82 5.96
N GLY A 70 20.41 -9.06 6.38
CA GLY A 70 21.30 -9.37 7.50
C GLY A 70 20.75 -8.94 8.86
N ASN A 71 19.41 -8.91 8.99
CA ASN A 71 18.73 -8.51 10.22
C ASN A 71 18.05 -9.72 10.90
N ASP A 72 17.89 -9.62 12.21
CA ASP A 72 17.04 -10.54 12.96
C ASP A 72 15.55 -10.23 12.76
N VAL A 73 14.74 -11.27 12.90
CA VAL A 73 13.29 -11.13 12.98
C VAL A 73 12.93 -10.44 14.31
N PRO A 74 12.19 -9.33 14.29
CA PRO A 74 11.84 -8.63 15.53
C PRO A 74 10.88 -9.48 16.40
N LYS A 75 10.99 -9.32 17.71
CA LYS A 75 10.08 -9.99 18.68
C LYS A 75 8.68 -9.37 18.70
N GLU A 76 8.57 -8.10 18.32
CA GLU A 76 7.34 -7.31 18.23
C GLU A 76 7.32 -6.57 16.90
N PRO A 77 6.14 -6.18 16.37
CA PRO A 77 6.05 -5.42 15.13
C PRO A 77 6.88 -4.13 15.16
N LEU A 78 7.76 -3.96 14.19
CA LEU A 78 8.57 -2.75 14.04
C LEU A 78 7.78 -1.71 13.24
N LEU A 79 7.30 -0.66 13.91
CA LEU A 79 6.46 0.38 13.32
C LEU A 79 7.27 1.55 12.79
N PHE A 80 6.87 2.07 11.65
CA PHE A 80 7.26 3.39 11.15
C PHE A 80 6.10 4.04 10.38
N LEU A 81 6.22 5.31 10.06
CA LEU A 81 5.20 6.08 9.36
C LEU A 81 5.73 6.59 8.03
N LYS A 82 4.84 6.61 7.02
CA LYS A 82 5.02 7.42 5.81
C LYS A 82 4.03 8.59 5.85
N PRO A 83 4.43 9.79 5.42
CA PRO A 83 3.50 10.91 5.33
C PRO A 83 2.49 10.68 4.19
N PRO A 84 1.24 11.19 4.30
CA PRO A 84 0.28 11.12 3.20
C PRO A 84 0.74 11.77 1.89
N SER A 85 1.69 12.72 1.93
CA SER A 85 2.32 13.30 0.74
C SER A 85 3.14 12.31 -0.10
N ALA A 86 3.54 11.18 0.49
CA ALA A 86 4.23 10.12 -0.23
C ALA A 86 3.32 9.29 -1.16
N LEU A 87 1.99 9.46 -1.07
CA LEU A 87 1.04 8.69 -1.87
C LEU A 87 1.11 9.05 -3.36
N CYS A 88 1.07 8.04 -4.20
CA CYS A 88 0.75 8.14 -5.62
C CYS A 88 -0.11 6.93 -6.05
N GLY A 89 -0.71 6.99 -7.23
CA GLY A 89 -1.69 6.03 -7.70
C GLY A 89 -1.34 5.36 -9.02
N PRO A 90 -2.26 4.57 -9.58
CA PRO A 90 -2.06 3.90 -10.86
C PRO A 90 -1.70 4.87 -11.98
N GLY A 91 -0.67 4.54 -12.77
CA GLY A 91 -0.19 5.36 -13.89
C GLY A 91 0.65 6.56 -13.48
N ASP A 92 0.79 6.86 -12.20
CA ASP A 92 1.71 7.88 -11.70
C ASP A 92 3.17 7.42 -11.87
N ARG A 93 4.11 8.26 -11.45
CA ARG A 93 5.54 7.99 -11.51
C ARG A 93 6.16 8.06 -10.13
N VAL A 94 7.03 7.09 -9.81
CA VAL A 94 7.94 7.19 -8.68
C VAL A 94 9.09 8.10 -9.07
N TRP A 95 9.26 9.22 -8.37
CA TRP A 95 10.33 10.17 -8.63
C TRP A 95 11.55 9.87 -7.76
N LEU A 96 12.70 9.62 -8.41
CA LEU A 96 13.97 9.35 -7.75
C LEU A 96 14.58 10.67 -7.29
N PRO A 97 14.67 10.96 -5.98
CA PRO A 97 15.19 12.23 -5.49
C PRO A 97 16.71 12.27 -5.57
N PRO A 98 17.31 13.45 -5.88
CA PRO A 98 18.77 13.58 -6.02
C PRO A 98 19.55 13.42 -4.69
N GLN A 99 18.85 13.34 -3.55
CA GLN A 99 19.44 13.17 -2.22
C GLN A 99 19.83 11.73 -1.89
N THR A 100 19.49 10.76 -2.74
CA THR A 100 19.80 9.34 -2.54
C THR A 100 20.49 8.74 -3.76
N GLN A 101 21.36 7.78 -3.51
CA GLN A 101 22.05 7.03 -4.57
C GLN A 101 21.40 5.65 -4.82
N ARG A 102 20.43 5.25 -3.98
CA ARG A 102 19.86 3.93 -4.06
C ARG A 102 18.40 3.90 -3.58
N VAL A 103 17.49 3.93 -4.52
CA VAL A 103 16.05 3.71 -4.29
C VAL A 103 15.70 2.26 -4.60
N GLU A 104 14.95 1.60 -3.73
CA GLU A 104 14.51 0.22 -3.90
C GLU A 104 13.00 0.08 -3.81
N HIS A 105 12.47 -0.93 -4.54
CA HIS A 105 11.07 -1.36 -4.43
C HIS A 105 10.88 -2.33 -3.26
N GLU A 106 9.71 -2.27 -2.64
CA GLU A 106 9.21 -3.19 -1.61
C GLU A 106 7.71 -3.41 -1.85
N ALA A 107 7.34 -4.51 -2.55
CA ALA A 107 5.93 -4.84 -2.79
C ALA A 107 5.28 -5.42 -1.54
N GLU A 108 4.08 -4.93 -1.21
CA GLU A 108 3.39 -5.25 0.03
C GLU A 108 1.88 -5.38 -0.13
N LEU A 109 1.26 -6.12 0.79
CA LEU A 109 -0.17 -6.03 1.03
C LEU A 109 -0.46 -4.74 1.81
N GLY A 110 -1.39 -3.93 1.33
CA GLY A 110 -1.98 -2.81 2.05
C GLY A 110 -3.34 -3.18 2.65
N VAL A 111 -3.56 -2.79 3.90
CA VAL A 111 -4.83 -2.97 4.61
C VAL A 111 -5.46 -1.62 4.88
N VAL A 112 -6.69 -1.43 4.39
CA VAL A 112 -7.47 -0.21 4.65
C VAL A 112 -8.37 -0.45 5.86
N VAL A 113 -8.30 0.44 6.84
CA VAL A 113 -9.09 0.39 8.07
C VAL A 113 -10.51 0.87 7.79
N GLY A 114 -11.51 0.13 8.27
CA GLY A 114 -12.94 0.45 8.08
C GLY A 114 -13.63 0.96 9.33
N LYS A 115 -13.07 0.69 10.51
CA LYS A 115 -13.62 1.12 11.79
C LYS A 115 -12.52 1.73 12.65
N ARG A 116 -12.89 2.68 13.50
CA ARG A 116 -11.95 3.23 14.48
C ARG A 116 -11.46 2.12 15.41
N LEU A 117 -10.14 1.94 15.49
CA LEU A 117 -9.48 0.97 16.37
C LEU A 117 -8.61 1.72 17.38
N ARG A 118 -8.88 1.53 18.67
CA ARG A 118 -8.10 2.08 19.77
C ARG A 118 -8.04 1.07 20.90
N ARG A 119 -6.85 0.55 21.19
CA ARG A 119 -6.64 -0.54 22.17
C ARG A 119 -7.52 -1.74 21.87
N ALA A 120 -7.63 -2.05 20.58
CA ALA A 120 -8.48 -3.14 20.10
C ALA A 120 -7.85 -4.50 20.38
N SER A 121 -8.70 -5.50 20.58
CA SER A 121 -8.33 -6.92 20.53
C SER A 121 -8.06 -7.34 19.07
N GLU A 122 -7.46 -8.51 18.86
CA GLU A 122 -7.26 -9.05 17.51
C GLU A 122 -8.61 -9.33 16.80
N GLU A 123 -9.63 -9.73 17.54
CA GLU A 123 -10.98 -9.93 17.00
C GLU A 123 -11.61 -8.62 16.52
N GLU A 124 -11.55 -7.56 17.34
CA GLU A 124 -12.02 -6.22 16.97
C GLU A 124 -11.21 -5.66 15.80
N ALA A 125 -9.89 -5.89 15.78
CA ALA A 125 -8.99 -5.50 14.72
C ALA A 125 -9.35 -6.19 13.39
N SER A 126 -9.61 -7.50 13.42
CA SER A 126 -10.07 -8.27 12.26
C SER A 126 -11.40 -7.75 11.72
N ALA A 127 -12.36 -7.46 12.61
CA ALA A 127 -13.66 -6.87 12.24
C ALA A 127 -13.56 -5.40 11.80
N GLY A 128 -12.40 -4.77 12.00
CA GLY A 128 -12.10 -3.40 11.60
C GLY A 128 -11.47 -3.27 10.21
N ILE A 129 -11.16 -4.37 9.54
CA ILE A 129 -10.62 -4.34 8.17
C ILE A 129 -11.73 -3.92 7.20
N PHE A 130 -11.50 -2.89 6.41
CA PHE A 130 -12.39 -2.50 5.30
C PHE A 130 -12.08 -3.32 4.04
N GLY A 131 -10.82 -3.39 3.66
CA GLY A 131 -10.40 -4.09 2.45
C GLY A 131 -8.88 -4.06 2.24
N LEU A 132 -8.47 -4.67 1.15
CA LEU A 132 -7.09 -4.90 0.77
C LEU A 132 -6.73 -4.13 -0.51
N THR A 133 -5.47 -3.72 -0.62
CA THR A 133 -4.91 -3.04 -1.80
C THR A 133 -3.45 -3.46 -2.00
N ALA A 134 -2.88 -3.20 -3.18
CA ALA A 134 -1.45 -3.37 -3.38
C ALA A 134 -0.71 -2.07 -3.05
N VAL A 135 0.48 -2.18 -2.48
CA VAL A 135 1.33 -1.05 -2.08
C VAL A 135 2.77 -1.32 -2.46
N CYS A 136 3.52 -0.27 -2.79
CA CYS A 136 4.98 -0.31 -2.82
C CYS A 136 5.53 0.62 -1.73
N ASP A 137 6.29 0.06 -0.79
CA ASP A 137 7.01 0.84 0.23
C ASP A 137 8.38 1.25 -0.31
N VAL A 138 8.38 2.20 -1.26
CA VAL A 138 9.62 2.68 -1.90
C VAL A 138 10.56 3.25 -0.86
N THR A 139 11.85 2.89 -0.97
CA THR A 139 12.85 3.13 0.08
C THR A 139 14.15 3.69 -0.48
N ALA A 140 14.60 4.84 0.03
CA ALA A 140 15.97 5.33 -0.16
C ALA A 140 16.91 4.56 0.79
N ARG A 141 17.52 3.49 0.30
CA ARG A 141 18.19 2.46 1.10
C ARG A 141 19.45 2.96 1.80
N ASP A 142 20.19 3.85 1.18
CA ASP A 142 21.37 4.51 1.75
C ASP A 142 20.97 5.45 2.91
N LEU A 143 19.91 6.24 2.74
CA LEU A 143 19.38 7.12 3.78
C LEU A 143 18.74 6.32 4.94
N GLN A 144 18.09 5.19 4.66
CA GLN A 144 17.57 4.30 5.70
C GLN A 144 18.68 3.81 6.65
N LYS A 145 19.88 3.57 6.10
CA LYS A 145 21.05 3.15 6.90
C LYS A 145 21.71 4.30 7.65
N SER A 146 21.84 5.47 6.98
CA SER A 146 22.57 6.62 7.54
C SER A 146 21.77 7.37 8.61
N ASP A 147 20.46 7.52 8.45
CA ASP A 147 19.66 8.38 9.33
C ASP A 147 19.24 7.71 10.65
N GLY A 148 19.21 6.38 10.70
CA GLY A 148 18.72 5.62 11.86
C GLY A 148 17.19 5.73 12.06
N GLN A 149 16.60 6.90 11.80
CA GLN A 149 15.15 7.14 11.73
C GLN A 149 14.70 7.08 10.26
N TRP A 150 13.69 6.28 9.93
CA TRP A 150 13.32 6.00 8.53
C TRP A 150 12.43 7.06 7.87
N SER A 151 12.03 8.10 8.60
CA SER A 151 11.05 9.10 8.11
C SER A 151 11.45 9.72 6.77
N ARG A 152 12.70 10.13 6.59
CA ARG A 152 13.19 10.69 5.32
C ARG A 152 13.32 9.61 4.25
N ALA A 153 13.95 8.49 4.58
CA ALA A 153 14.21 7.39 3.65
C ALA A 153 12.93 6.78 3.03
N LYS A 154 11.82 6.86 3.75
CA LYS A 154 10.52 6.29 3.42
C LYS A 154 9.47 7.36 3.03
N GLY A 155 9.76 8.65 3.24
CA GLY A 155 8.77 9.72 3.20
C GLY A 155 8.87 10.70 2.02
N PHE A 156 9.74 10.47 1.03
CA PHE A 156 9.76 11.30 -0.17
C PHE A 156 8.41 11.25 -0.89
N ASP A 157 8.06 12.31 -1.59
CA ASP A 157 6.89 12.33 -2.47
C ASP A 157 6.97 11.15 -3.45
N THR A 158 5.81 10.52 -3.71
CA THR A 158 5.66 9.32 -4.55
C THR A 158 6.26 8.01 -4.02
N PHE A 159 6.80 7.99 -2.80
CA PHE A 159 7.40 6.78 -2.21
C PHE A 159 6.38 5.81 -1.59
N CYS A 160 5.08 6.06 -1.77
CA CYS A 160 4.00 5.14 -1.36
C CYS A 160 2.97 4.96 -2.48
N PRO A 161 3.32 4.28 -3.59
CA PRO A 161 2.35 3.86 -4.59
C PRO A 161 1.29 2.95 -3.99
N VAL A 162 0.01 3.22 -4.26
CA VAL A 162 -1.14 2.44 -3.74
C VAL A 162 -2.19 2.24 -4.83
N GLY A 163 -2.70 1.03 -4.98
CA GLY A 163 -3.78 0.73 -5.92
C GLY A 163 -3.79 -0.73 -6.42
N PRO A 164 -4.44 -1.00 -7.55
CA PRO A 164 -5.24 -0.07 -8.34
C PRO A 164 -6.58 0.30 -7.68
N VAL A 165 -7.07 -0.55 -6.77
CA VAL A 165 -8.37 -0.44 -6.09
C VAL A 165 -8.25 -0.95 -4.65
N VAL A 166 -9.29 -0.71 -3.84
CA VAL A 166 -9.49 -1.40 -2.55
C VAL A 166 -10.53 -2.48 -2.74
N VAL A 167 -10.22 -3.72 -2.37
CA VAL A 167 -11.12 -4.88 -2.49
C VAL A 167 -11.60 -5.31 -1.12
N THR A 168 -12.91 -5.29 -0.90
CA THR A 168 -13.54 -5.81 0.32
C THR A 168 -13.86 -7.30 0.21
N GLU A 169 -14.08 -7.95 1.35
CA GLU A 169 -14.46 -9.38 1.41
C GLU A 169 -13.41 -10.31 0.77
N LEU A 170 -12.16 -9.85 0.73
CA LEU A 170 -11.01 -10.61 0.28
C LEU A 170 -10.23 -11.09 1.51
N ASP A 171 -10.01 -12.40 1.60
CA ASP A 171 -9.20 -12.97 2.68
C ASP A 171 -7.73 -12.58 2.51
N TRP A 172 -7.12 -12.05 3.55
CA TRP A 172 -5.73 -11.60 3.56
C TRP A 172 -4.72 -12.75 3.72
N ARG A 173 -5.15 -13.97 4.14
CA ARG A 173 -4.27 -15.02 4.65
C ARG A 173 -3.37 -15.67 3.60
N GLU A 174 -3.81 -15.74 2.37
CA GLU A 174 -3.08 -16.44 1.31
C GLU A 174 -3.08 -15.63 0.01
N ARG A 175 -2.50 -14.43 0.08
CA ARG A 175 -2.35 -13.55 -1.09
C ARG A 175 -0.93 -13.59 -1.59
N ASP A 176 -0.75 -13.85 -2.88
CA ASP A 176 0.53 -13.66 -3.52
C ASP A 176 0.81 -12.16 -3.61
N VAL A 177 2.06 -11.79 -3.30
CA VAL A 177 2.59 -10.43 -3.38
C VAL A 177 3.77 -10.47 -4.33
N VAL A 178 3.59 -9.90 -5.52
CA VAL A 178 4.56 -9.99 -6.61
C VAL A 178 5.00 -8.59 -7.01
N CYS A 179 6.32 -8.40 -7.17
CA CYS A 179 6.89 -7.22 -7.80
C CYS A 179 7.52 -7.60 -9.14
N ARG A 180 7.27 -6.79 -10.17
CA ARG A 180 7.99 -6.86 -11.44
C ARG A 180 8.62 -5.52 -11.76
N VAL A 181 9.84 -5.58 -12.27
CA VAL A 181 10.54 -4.41 -12.85
C VAL A 181 10.87 -4.76 -14.30
N ASN A 182 10.38 -3.95 -15.23
CA ASN A 182 10.50 -4.17 -16.68
C ASN A 182 10.00 -5.58 -17.11
N GLY A 183 8.87 -6.03 -16.53
CA GLY A 183 8.28 -7.33 -16.79
C GLY A 183 8.97 -8.52 -16.09
N SER A 184 10.16 -8.31 -15.50
CA SER A 184 10.90 -9.36 -14.81
C SER A 184 10.47 -9.45 -13.34
N VAL A 185 10.08 -10.63 -12.87
CA VAL A 185 9.73 -10.87 -11.46
C VAL A 185 10.96 -10.64 -10.58
N ARG A 186 10.81 -9.78 -9.58
CA ARG A 186 11.82 -9.47 -8.57
C ARG A 186 11.45 -10.01 -7.20
N GLN A 187 10.19 -9.85 -6.80
CA GLN A 187 9.67 -10.40 -5.55
C GLN A 187 8.50 -11.33 -5.89
N ASN A 188 8.40 -12.44 -5.17
CA ASN A 188 7.30 -13.40 -5.30
C ASN A 188 7.09 -14.08 -3.94
N GLY A 189 6.37 -13.40 -3.06
CA GLY A 189 6.04 -13.88 -1.71
C GLY A 189 4.56 -14.15 -1.53
N ASN A 190 4.20 -14.63 -0.34
CA ASN A 190 2.81 -14.88 0.03
C ASN A 190 2.55 -14.41 1.46
N THR A 191 1.39 -13.84 1.71
CA THR A 191 1.02 -13.29 3.03
C THR A 191 0.97 -14.33 4.15
N ARG A 192 0.88 -15.62 3.83
CA ARG A 192 1.01 -16.72 4.81
C ARG A 192 2.37 -16.75 5.51
N ASP A 193 3.40 -16.16 4.88
CA ASP A 193 4.79 -16.15 5.38
C ASP A 193 5.08 -14.95 6.30
N MET A 194 4.08 -14.10 6.55
CA MET A 194 4.18 -13.00 7.51
C MET A 194 4.49 -13.51 8.92
N VAL A 195 5.41 -12.86 9.61
CA VAL A 195 5.74 -13.13 11.02
C VAL A 195 4.57 -12.73 11.92
N PHE A 196 4.03 -11.54 11.69
CA PHE A 196 2.85 -11.03 12.38
C PHE A 196 1.71 -10.88 11.36
N ASN A 197 0.61 -11.55 11.60
CA ASN A 197 -0.56 -11.50 10.72
C ASN A 197 -1.33 -10.19 10.84
N VAL A 198 -2.24 -9.93 9.90
CA VAL A 198 -2.96 -8.64 9.81
C VAL A 198 -3.71 -8.27 11.10
N PRO A 199 -4.53 -9.12 11.74
CA PRO A 199 -5.19 -8.80 13.01
C PRO A 199 -4.21 -8.43 14.13
N VAL A 200 -3.10 -9.18 14.27
CA VAL A 200 -2.04 -8.89 15.25
C VAL A 200 -1.44 -7.51 15.01
N LEU A 201 -1.13 -7.16 13.75
CA LEU A 201 -0.59 -5.85 13.38
C LEU A 201 -1.54 -4.72 13.75
N LEU A 202 -2.81 -4.81 13.34
CA LEU A 202 -3.81 -3.78 13.63
C LEU A 202 -4.06 -3.62 15.13
N ALA A 203 -4.18 -4.74 15.87
CA ALA A 203 -4.31 -4.72 17.32
C ALA A 203 -3.10 -4.04 17.98
N TYR A 204 -1.87 -4.45 17.61
CA TYR A 204 -0.63 -3.89 18.14
C TYR A 204 -0.50 -2.38 17.85
N ILE A 205 -0.75 -1.94 16.63
CA ILE A 205 -0.74 -0.52 16.25
C ILE A 205 -1.75 0.25 17.11
N SER A 206 -2.94 -0.30 17.31
CA SER A 206 -4.03 0.36 18.04
C SER A 206 -3.73 0.59 19.54
N GLN A 207 -2.74 -0.12 20.12
CA GLN A 207 -2.24 0.13 21.47
C GLN A 207 -1.41 1.41 21.54
N ALA A 208 -0.67 1.71 20.47
CA ALA A 208 0.21 2.89 20.39
C ALA A 208 -0.50 4.13 19.86
N MET A 209 -1.33 3.97 18.81
CA MET A 209 -2.03 5.07 18.16
C MET A 209 -3.38 4.62 17.62
N THR A 210 -4.40 5.49 17.72
CA THR A 210 -5.72 5.22 17.14
C THR A 210 -5.63 5.12 15.63
N LEU A 211 -6.19 4.04 15.06
CA LEU A 211 -6.44 3.94 13.63
C LEU A 211 -7.85 4.44 13.33
N GLU A 212 -7.97 5.28 12.32
CA GLU A 212 -9.24 5.85 11.88
C GLU A 212 -9.71 5.19 10.56
N PRO A 213 -11.02 5.19 10.25
CA PRO A 213 -11.52 4.71 8.97
C PRO A 213 -10.82 5.38 7.80
N GLY A 214 -10.31 4.59 6.86
CA GLY A 214 -9.52 5.07 5.71
C GLY A 214 -8.01 5.11 5.94
N ASP A 215 -7.50 4.92 7.16
CA ASP A 215 -6.07 4.77 7.39
C ASP A 215 -5.52 3.54 6.68
N LEU A 216 -4.26 3.62 6.26
CA LEU A 216 -3.57 2.56 5.54
C LEU A 216 -2.51 1.92 6.44
N VAL A 217 -2.55 0.59 6.53
CA VAL A 217 -1.49 -0.21 7.14
C VAL A 217 -0.78 -1.01 6.05
N VAL A 218 0.54 -0.88 5.98
CA VAL A 218 1.44 -1.51 5.00
C VAL A 218 2.19 -2.60 5.73
N THR A 219 2.02 -3.87 5.30
CA THR A 219 2.21 -5.04 6.18
C THR A 219 3.60 -5.66 6.18
N GLY A 220 4.54 -5.07 5.44
CA GLY A 220 5.88 -5.61 5.24
C GLY A 220 6.03 -6.33 3.90
N THR A 221 7.26 -6.39 3.41
CA THR A 221 7.63 -6.92 2.09
C THR A 221 8.32 -8.28 2.19
N PRO A 222 8.08 -9.20 1.22
CA PRO A 222 8.89 -10.41 1.06
C PRO A 222 10.30 -10.09 0.55
N GLU A 223 11.18 -11.09 0.48
CA GLU A 223 12.51 -11.01 -0.11
C GLU A 223 12.48 -10.67 -1.60
N GLY A 224 13.65 -10.31 -2.15
CA GLY A 224 13.85 -9.95 -3.55
C GLY A 224 13.76 -8.44 -3.80
N VAL A 225 13.92 -7.62 -2.76
CA VAL A 225 14.00 -6.14 -2.92
C VAL A 225 15.20 -5.76 -3.79
N GLY A 226 15.07 -4.68 -4.55
CA GLY A 226 16.12 -4.29 -5.47
C GLY A 226 15.97 -2.87 -5.99
N PRO A 227 17.02 -2.37 -6.68
CA PRO A 227 17.07 -0.99 -7.12
C PRO A 227 16.07 -0.68 -8.22
N LEU A 228 15.60 0.57 -8.22
CA LEU A 228 14.86 1.24 -9.27
C LEU A 228 15.75 2.30 -9.91
N VAL A 229 15.69 2.43 -11.22
CA VAL A 229 16.41 3.45 -12.01
C VAL A 229 15.46 4.20 -12.94
N ASP A 230 15.91 5.35 -13.45
CA ASP A 230 15.13 6.15 -14.39
C ASP A 230 14.75 5.32 -15.62
N GLY A 231 13.50 5.43 -16.05
CA GLY A 231 12.92 4.70 -17.18
C GLY A 231 12.33 3.33 -16.83
N ASP A 232 12.50 2.82 -15.59
CA ASP A 232 11.91 1.54 -15.20
C ASP A 232 10.37 1.59 -15.21
N ALA A 233 9.78 0.43 -15.57
CA ALA A 233 8.36 0.13 -15.35
C ALA A 233 8.22 -0.75 -14.13
N LEU A 234 7.53 -0.25 -13.10
CA LEU A 234 7.27 -0.95 -11.84
C LEU A 234 5.85 -1.48 -11.81
N GLU A 235 5.70 -2.76 -11.46
CA GLU A 235 4.40 -3.37 -11.21
C GLU A 235 4.39 -4.06 -9.85
N VAL A 236 3.33 -3.81 -9.09
CA VAL A 236 3.03 -4.52 -7.83
C VAL A 236 1.68 -5.19 -7.96
N GLU A 237 1.66 -6.50 -7.75
CA GLU A 237 0.46 -7.32 -7.80
C GLU A 237 0.17 -7.95 -6.45
N VAL A 238 -1.07 -7.84 -6.01
CA VAL A 238 -1.61 -8.65 -4.91
C VAL A 238 -2.75 -9.48 -5.47
N SER A 239 -2.67 -10.81 -5.31
CA SER A 239 -3.68 -11.72 -5.85
C SER A 239 -5.07 -11.42 -5.33
N GLY A 240 -6.04 -11.27 -6.25
CA GLY A 240 -7.41 -10.83 -5.95
C GLY A 240 -7.62 -9.31 -5.91
N VAL A 241 -6.57 -8.53 -5.77
CA VAL A 241 -6.62 -7.06 -5.87
C VAL A 241 -6.39 -6.60 -7.31
N GLY A 242 -5.33 -7.06 -7.95
CA GLY A 242 -4.91 -6.68 -9.30
C GLY A 242 -3.50 -6.09 -9.32
N VAL A 243 -3.16 -5.48 -10.45
CA VAL A 243 -1.82 -4.94 -10.72
C VAL A 243 -1.84 -3.42 -10.62
N LEU A 244 -0.96 -2.88 -9.78
CA LEU A 244 -0.61 -1.46 -9.71
C LEU A 244 0.61 -1.23 -10.59
N SER A 245 0.46 -0.45 -11.65
CA SER A 245 1.53 -0.15 -12.61
C SER A 245 1.93 1.31 -12.55
N LEU A 246 3.24 1.59 -12.55
CA LEU A 246 3.83 2.91 -12.44
C LEU A 246 5.08 3.02 -13.33
N GLY A 247 5.43 4.23 -13.73
CA GLY A 247 6.76 4.54 -14.25
C GLY A 247 7.72 4.93 -13.11
N VAL A 248 9.01 4.90 -13.40
CA VAL A 248 10.06 5.47 -12.52
C VAL A 248 10.77 6.57 -13.27
N GLY A 249 11.21 7.62 -12.61
CA GLY A 249 11.93 8.72 -13.25
C GLY A 249 12.70 9.57 -12.28
N ASP A 250 13.73 10.27 -12.78
CA ASP A 250 14.49 11.22 -11.98
C ASP A 250 13.64 12.45 -11.63
N ALA A 251 13.68 12.87 -10.37
CA ALA A 251 13.12 14.15 -9.96
C ALA A 251 13.99 15.29 -10.53
N LYS A 252 13.31 16.26 -11.18
CA LYS A 252 13.97 17.43 -11.76
C LYS A 252 14.36 18.45 -10.69
#